data_7709a189050af9d4d809bc94342e69af
#
_entry.id   7709a189050af9d4d809bc94342e69af
#
_cell.length_a   1.000
_cell.length_b   1.000
_cell.length_c   1.000
_cell.angle_alpha   90.00
_cell.angle_beta   90.00
_cell.angle_gamma   90.00
#
_symmetry.space_group_name_H-M   'P 1'
#
loop_
_entity.id
_entity.type
_entity.pdbx_description
1 polymer ?
#
loop_
_entity_poly.entity_id
_entity_poly.type
_entity_poly.pdbx_seq_one_letter_code
_entity_poly.pdbx_strand_id
1 'polypeptide(L)'
;QNKFSEAWEFYEYRWVDTGDQIPQIRPNFTKPLWDPSVGYNYNIAIYAEQGLGDMILFSSILPELVSKFNKIFLLIDKRLCQIMNESIPGIEVIDFSKPITEDFFDYQLPLCSLGRYFRKEIKNFKVQKPFLKIKDKLQSQKKKKYRCGISWKRKGGLKSEKKNIGI
;
A
#
# COMPACT_ATOMS: atom_id res chain seq x y z
N GLN A 1 -9.03 24.43 -4.11
CA GLN A 1 -7.62 24.21 -4.47
C GLN A 1 -7.16 22.89 -3.85
N ASN A 2 -6.62 22.00 -4.68
CA ASN A 2 -6.13 20.70 -4.21
C ASN A 2 -4.76 20.87 -3.54
N LYS A 3 -4.71 20.83 -2.21
CA LYS A 3 -3.50 21.04 -1.40
C LYS A 3 -2.82 19.70 -1.08
N PHE A 4 -2.50 18.91 -2.10
CA PHE A 4 -1.94 17.56 -1.89
C PHE A 4 -0.60 17.59 -1.16
N SER A 5 0.33 18.47 -1.54
CA SER A 5 1.66 18.54 -0.88
C SER A 5 1.54 18.80 0.61
N GLU A 6 0.70 19.78 1.01
CA GLU A 6 0.43 20.10 2.40
C GLU A 6 -0.25 18.93 3.13
N ALA A 7 -1.24 18.30 2.48
CA ALA A 7 -1.95 17.16 3.05
C ALA A 7 -1.02 15.95 3.29
N TRP A 8 -0.05 15.71 2.41
CA TRP A 8 0.91 14.63 2.61
C TRP A 8 1.86 14.89 3.79
N GLU A 9 2.24 16.12 4.04
CA GLU A 9 3.03 16.45 5.22
C GLU A 9 2.24 16.19 6.50
N PHE A 10 0.98 16.61 6.55
CA PHE A 10 0.09 16.26 7.67
C PHE A 10 -0.12 14.75 7.80
N TYR A 11 -0.15 14.01 6.71
CA TYR A 11 -0.32 12.56 6.75
C TYR A 11 0.85 11.83 7.43
N GLU A 12 2.05 12.42 7.44
CA GLU A 12 3.20 11.86 8.17
C GLU A 12 3.04 11.96 9.70
N TYR A 13 2.13 12.78 10.22
CA TYR A 13 1.81 12.81 11.67
C TYR A 13 1.22 11.50 12.19
N ARG A 14 0.87 10.55 11.32
CA ARG A 14 0.45 9.21 11.76
C ARG A 14 1.53 8.45 12.55
N TRP A 15 2.76 8.93 12.51
CA TRP A 15 3.89 8.39 13.26
C TRP A 15 4.07 9.01 14.65
N VAL A 16 3.36 10.08 14.93
CA VAL A 16 3.46 10.83 16.19
C VAL A 16 2.37 10.38 17.14
N ASP A 17 2.75 10.08 18.37
CA ASP A 17 1.78 9.84 19.44
C ASP A 17 1.16 11.17 19.85
N THR A 18 -0.13 11.34 19.59
CA THR A 18 -0.89 12.52 19.98
C THR A 18 -1.76 12.26 21.20
N GLY A 19 -1.66 11.07 21.82
CA GLY A 19 -2.52 10.64 22.93
C GLY A 19 -3.92 10.18 22.51
N ASP A 20 -4.42 10.65 21.38
CA ASP A 20 -5.75 10.30 20.86
C ASP A 20 -5.73 9.12 19.88
N GLN A 21 -4.57 8.77 19.36
CA GLN A 21 -4.38 7.72 18.38
C GLN A 21 -3.17 6.85 18.75
N ILE A 22 -3.30 5.56 18.56
CA ILE A 22 -2.14 4.66 18.64
C ILE A 22 -1.26 4.94 17.42
N PRO A 23 -0.01 5.41 17.62
CA PRO A 23 0.89 5.68 16.51
C PRO A 23 1.18 4.39 15.74
N GLN A 24 1.42 4.52 14.45
CA GLN A 24 1.86 3.39 13.64
C GLN A 24 3.26 2.95 14.07
N ILE A 25 3.46 1.64 14.21
CA ILE A 25 4.76 1.09 14.57
C ILE A 25 5.59 0.93 13.30
N ARG A 26 6.75 1.58 13.26
CA ARG A 26 7.72 1.36 12.19
C ARG A 26 8.44 0.03 12.41
N PRO A 27 8.79 -0.70 11.34
CA PRO A 27 9.73 -1.80 11.45
C PRO A 27 11.06 -1.30 12.04
N ASN A 28 11.71 -2.13 12.83
CA ASN A 28 13.02 -1.81 13.39
C ASN A 28 14.14 -2.09 12.37
N PHE A 29 14.06 -1.46 11.19
CA PHE A 29 15.10 -1.55 10.17
C PHE A 29 16.20 -0.53 10.43
N THR A 30 17.44 -0.94 10.18
CA THR A 30 18.65 -0.09 10.32
C THR A 30 18.90 0.74 9.05
N LYS A 31 18.36 0.33 7.90
CA LYS A 31 18.53 1.01 6.62
C LYS A 31 17.85 2.40 6.64
N PRO A 32 18.46 3.41 6.00
CA PRO A 32 17.90 4.75 5.97
C PRO A 32 16.57 4.83 5.22
N LEU A 33 15.76 5.82 5.57
CA LEU A 33 14.58 6.15 4.78
C LEU A 33 15.02 6.72 3.43
N TRP A 34 14.37 6.25 2.37
CA TRP A 34 14.60 6.79 1.03
C TRP A 34 14.02 8.20 0.89
N ASP A 35 14.79 9.05 0.22
CA ASP A 35 14.39 10.39 -0.21
C ASP A 35 14.81 10.60 -1.68
N PRO A 36 14.03 11.34 -2.49
CA PRO A 36 14.36 11.57 -3.90
C PRO A 36 15.75 12.18 -4.17
N SER A 37 16.35 12.86 -3.21
CA SER A 37 17.68 13.47 -3.36
C SER A 37 18.79 12.44 -3.58
N VAL A 38 18.64 11.21 -3.08
CA VAL A 38 19.62 10.15 -3.26
C VAL A 38 19.48 9.43 -4.61
N GLY A 39 18.42 9.74 -5.39
CA GLY A 39 18.14 9.09 -6.67
C GLY A 39 17.44 7.73 -6.53
N TYR A 40 17.47 6.94 -7.61
CA TYR A 40 16.66 5.73 -7.74
C TYR A 40 17.47 4.44 -7.98
N ASN A 41 18.78 4.53 -8.20
CA ASN A 41 19.63 3.39 -8.54
C ASN A 41 19.96 2.48 -7.34
N TYR A 42 18.93 2.12 -6.58
CA TYR A 42 19.04 1.35 -5.35
C TYR A 42 17.97 0.27 -5.27
N ASN A 43 18.21 -0.70 -4.43
CA ASN A 43 17.19 -1.64 -3.98
C ASN A 43 16.41 -1.00 -2.84
N ILE A 44 15.09 -1.04 -2.89
CA ILE A 44 14.25 -0.42 -1.87
C ILE A 44 13.25 -1.42 -1.26
N ALA A 45 13.14 -1.40 0.08
CA ALA A 45 12.07 -2.07 0.78
C ALA A 45 10.89 -1.10 1.01
N ILE A 46 9.74 -1.40 0.46
CA ILE A 46 8.50 -0.65 0.68
C ILE A 46 7.62 -1.48 1.59
N TYR A 47 7.38 -1.00 2.81
CA TYR A 47 6.64 -1.76 3.81
C TYR A 47 5.26 -1.17 4.10
N ALA A 48 4.29 -2.06 4.22
CA ALA A 48 2.91 -1.70 4.54
C ALA A 48 2.76 -1.43 6.05
N GLU A 49 2.06 -0.35 6.39
CA GLU A 49 1.88 0.09 7.78
C GLU A 49 0.43 0.43 8.15
N GLN A 50 -0.50 0.32 7.19
CA GLN A 50 -1.91 0.65 7.38
C GLN A 50 -2.82 -0.57 7.16
N GLY A 51 -4.13 -0.36 7.13
CA GLY A 51 -5.10 -1.42 6.88
C GLY A 51 -5.07 -1.96 5.44
N LEU A 52 -5.70 -3.11 5.19
CA LEU A 52 -5.70 -3.76 3.88
C LEU A 52 -6.17 -2.87 2.73
N GLY A 53 -7.18 -2.03 2.99
CA GLY A 53 -7.69 -1.09 1.99
C GLY A 53 -6.64 -0.06 1.58
N ASP A 54 -5.90 0.46 2.56
CA ASP A 54 -4.83 1.41 2.34
C ASP A 54 -3.66 0.75 1.61
N MET A 55 -3.31 -0.50 1.98
CA MET A 55 -2.29 -1.28 1.29
C MET A 55 -2.62 -1.41 -0.21
N ILE A 56 -3.86 -1.74 -0.56
CA ILE A 56 -4.30 -1.84 -1.94
C ILE A 56 -4.24 -0.46 -2.63
N LEU A 57 -4.79 0.57 -1.98
CA LEU A 57 -4.84 1.91 -2.55
C LEU A 57 -3.44 2.43 -2.89
N PHE A 58 -2.53 2.40 -1.93
CA PHE A 58 -1.18 2.94 -2.12
C PHE A 58 -0.29 2.05 -3.00
N SER A 59 -0.53 0.75 -3.05
CA SER A 59 0.15 -0.15 -4.00
C SER A 59 -0.14 0.21 -5.47
N SER A 60 -1.20 0.96 -5.74
CA SER A 60 -1.48 1.47 -7.09
C SER A 60 -0.40 2.40 -7.66
N ILE A 61 0.50 2.90 -6.82
CA ILE A 61 1.65 3.73 -7.23
C ILE A 61 2.80 2.86 -7.73
N LEU A 62 2.95 1.64 -7.23
CA LEU A 62 4.11 0.77 -7.47
C LEU A 62 4.38 0.47 -8.95
N PRO A 63 3.38 0.23 -9.82
CA PRO A 63 3.64 -0.01 -11.24
C PRO A 63 4.44 1.09 -11.94
N GLU A 64 4.33 2.34 -11.46
CA GLU A 64 5.08 3.47 -12.02
C GLU A 64 6.54 3.51 -11.52
N LEU A 65 6.86 2.75 -10.49
CA LEU A 65 8.16 2.75 -9.83
C LEU A 65 9.06 1.60 -10.24
N VAL A 66 8.48 0.52 -10.80
CA VAL A 66 9.23 -0.69 -11.19
C VAL A 66 10.42 -0.37 -12.10
N SER A 67 10.27 0.58 -13.03
CA SER A 67 11.34 0.98 -13.96
C SER A 67 12.29 2.03 -13.38
N LYS A 68 12.05 2.53 -12.18
CA LYS A 68 12.86 3.57 -11.55
C LYS A 68 13.93 2.99 -10.63
N PHE A 69 13.55 2.07 -9.77
CA PHE A 69 14.46 1.42 -8.83
C PHE A 69 15.12 0.18 -9.45
N ASN A 70 16.29 -0.19 -8.96
CA ASN A 70 16.94 -1.44 -9.36
C ASN A 70 16.08 -2.64 -8.98
N LYS A 71 15.59 -2.64 -7.75
CA LYS A 71 14.67 -3.67 -7.25
C LYS A 71 13.75 -3.10 -6.18
N ILE A 72 12.49 -3.53 -6.19
CA ILE A 72 11.50 -3.19 -5.18
C ILE A 72 11.11 -4.47 -4.43
N PHE A 73 11.28 -4.45 -3.10
CA PHE A 73 10.77 -5.44 -2.16
C PHE A 73 9.52 -4.87 -1.52
N LEU A 74 8.36 -5.45 -1.79
CA LEU A 74 7.10 -5.05 -1.17
C LEU A 74 6.80 -5.95 0.03
N LEU A 75 6.90 -5.39 1.22
CA LEU A 75 6.63 -6.07 2.48
C LEU A 75 5.17 -5.80 2.87
N ILE A 76 4.31 -6.81 2.75
CA ILE A 76 2.87 -6.62 2.85
C ILE A 76 2.19 -7.78 3.59
N ASP A 77 0.94 -7.58 4.02
CA ASP A 77 0.14 -8.64 4.66
C ASP A 77 0.03 -9.88 3.75
N LYS A 78 0.23 -11.06 4.35
CA LYS A 78 0.21 -12.36 3.65
C LYS A 78 -1.01 -12.57 2.74
N ARG A 79 -2.17 -11.99 3.12
CA ARG A 79 -3.41 -12.11 2.35
C ARG A 79 -3.35 -11.41 1.00
N LEU A 80 -2.46 -10.43 0.85
CA LEU A 80 -2.26 -9.66 -0.37
C LEU A 80 -1.04 -10.12 -1.18
N CYS A 81 -0.15 -10.95 -0.62
CA CYS A 81 1.09 -11.34 -1.28
C CYS A 81 0.86 -11.95 -2.66
N GLN A 82 -0.05 -12.91 -2.78
CA GLN A 82 -0.32 -13.58 -4.05
C GLN A 82 -0.82 -12.60 -5.11
N ILE A 83 -1.86 -11.83 -4.80
CA ILE A 83 -2.46 -10.91 -5.77
C ILE A 83 -1.49 -9.80 -6.18
N MET A 84 -0.67 -9.28 -5.27
CA MET A 84 0.33 -8.26 -5.60
C MET A 84 1.42 -8.82 -6.50
N ASN A 85 1.94 -10.02 -6.19
CA ASN A 85 2.96 -10.68 -7.01
C ASN A 85 2.47 -10.98 -8.44
N GLU A 86 1.20 -11.34 -8.58
CA GLU A 86 0.58 -11.59 -9.89
C GLU A 86 0.25 -10.31 -10.67
N SER A 87 -0.01 -9.22 -9.94
CA SER A 87 -0.49 -7.96 -10.52
C SER A 87 0.62 -7.00 -10.92
N ILE A 88 1.74 -7.00 -10.21
CA ILE A 88 2.82 -6.03 -10.40
C ILE A 88 4.12 -6.80 -10.75
N PRO A 89 4.34 -7.15 -12.03
CA PRO A 89 5.59 -7.77 -12.43
C PRO A 89 6.77 -6.84 -12.17
N GLY A 90 7.90 -7.40 -11.74
CA GLY A 90 9.13 -6.65 -11.47
C GLY A 90 9.32 -6.20 -10.03
N ILE A 91 8.39 -6.53 -9.12
CA ILE A 91 8.62 -6.41 -7.69
C ILE A 91 8.76 -7.79 -7.03
N GLU A 92 9.44 -7.84 -5.89
CA GLU A 92 9.49 -9.02 -5.03
C GLU A 92 8.55 -8.79 -3.83
N VAL A 93 7.56 -9.65 -3.69
CA VAL A 93 6.56 -9.51 -2.62
C VAL A 93 6.91 -10.42 -1.46
N ILE A 94 7.00 -9.84 -0.27
CA ILE A 94 7.40 -10.53 0.96
C ILE A 94 6.27 -10.43 1.98
N ASP A 95 5.95 -11.55 2.60
CA ASP A 95 5.06 -11.60 3.74
C ASP A 95 5.71 -10.92 4.95
N PHE A 96 5.14 -9.79 5.38
CA PHE A 96 5.69 -8.97 6.45
C PHE A 96 5.65 -9.65 7.84
N SER A 97 4.92 -10.74 8.00
CA SER A 97 4.91 -11.52 9.23
C SER A 97 6.15 -12.41 9.40
N LYS A 98 6.98 -12.54 8.37
CA LYS A 98 8.19 -13.36 8.37
C LYS A 98 9.44 -12.53 8.74
N PRO A 99 10.49 -13.17 9.28
CA PRO A 99 11.78 -12.50 9.43
C PRO A 99 12.28 -11.94 8.09
N ILE A 100 12.80 -10.73 8.13
CA ILE A 100 13.29 -10.02 6.94
C ILE A 100 14.76 -9.74 7.13
N THR A 101 15.57 -10.12 6.15
CA THR A 101 16.99 -9.81 6.10
C THR A 101 17.17 -8.48 5.36
N GLU A 102 17.85 -7.52 6.01
CA GLU A 102 18.07 -6.19 5.48
C GLU A 102 19.18 -6.11 4.41
N ASP A 103 19.89 -7.20 4.15
CA ASP A 103 20.98 -7.24 3.16
C ASP A 103 20.52 -7.08 1.72
N PHE A 104 19.21 -7.28 1.47
CA PHE A 104 18.64 -7.22 0.13
C PHE A 104 18.32 -5.82 -0.36
N PHE A 105 18.25 -4.83 0.53
CA PHE A 105 17.87 -3.46 0.17
C PHE A 105 18.78 -2.42 0.81
N ASP A 106 18.89 -1.28 0.14
CA ASP A 106 19.72 -0.15 0.55
C ASP A 106 18.93 0.87 1.35
N TYR A 107 17.67 1.04 1.00
CA TYR A 107 16.74 2.02 1.58
C TYR A 107 15.41 1.39 1.92
N GLN A 108 14.68 2.04 2.82
CA GLN A 108 13.31 1.67 3.18
C GLN A 108 12.35 2.84 3.01
N LEU A 109 11.05 2.54 2.80
CA LEU A 109 10.00 3.55 2.73
C LEU A 109 8.65 2.96 3.16
N PRO A 110 7.85 3.67 4.00
CA PRO A 110 6.47 3.29 4.25
C PRO A 110 5.65 3.37 2.96
N LEU A 111 4.80 2.38 2.72
CA LEU A 111 3.97 2.31 1.50
C LEU A 111 3.10 3.56 1.34
N CYS A 112 2.47 4.01 2.42
CA CYS A 112 1.59 5.18 2.36
C CYS A 112 2.34 6.51 2.22
N SER A 113 3.65 6.56 2.49
CA SER A 113 4.49 7.74 2.24
C SER A 113 4.83 7.92 0.76
N LEU A 114 4.55 6.95 -0.11
CA LEU A 114 4.70 7.11 -1.56
C LEU A 114 3.90 8.30 -2.10
N GLY A 115 2.73 8.58 -1.52
CA GLY A 115 1.91 9.73 -1.90
C GLY A 115 2.66 11.07 -1.81
N ARG A 116 3.47 11.25 -0.75
CA ARG A 116 4.27 12.46 -0.51
C ARG A 116 5.24 12.76 -1.65
N TYR A 117 5.77 11.74 -2.30
CA TYR A 117 6.77 11.90 -3.36
C TYR A 117 6.15 11.87 -4.76
N PHE A 118 5.11 11.08 -4.97
CA PHE A 118 4.60 10.78 -6.30
C PHE A 118 3.18 11.32 -6.58
N ARG A 119 2.51 11.96 -5.62
CA ARG A 119 1.14 12.48 -5.76
C ARG A 119 1.00 13.90 -5.18
N LYS A 120 1.97 14.78 -5.49
CA LYS A 120 2.01 16.18 -4.98
C LYS A 120 0.95 17.09 -5.60
N GLU A 121 0.55 16.82 -6.84
CA GLU A 121 -0.37 17.65 -7.61
C GLU A 121 -1.41 16.78 -8.31
N ILE A 122 -2.56 17.36 -8.67
CA ILE A 122 -3.65 16.64 -9.34
C ILE A 122 -3.17 15.96 -10.64
N LYS A 123 -2.27 16.56 -11.39
CA LYS A 123 -1.69 15.99 -12.62
C LYS A 123 -0.89 14.70 -12.37
N ASN A 124 -0.43 14.48 -11.13
CA ASN A 124 0.28 13.25 -10.77
C ASN A 124 -0.66 12.06 -10.56
N PHE A 125 -1.97 12.29 -10.44
CA PHE A 125 -2.98 11.24 -10.38
C PHE A 125 -3.40 10.88 -11.80
N LYS A 126 -2.59 10.08 -12.45
CA LYS A 126 -2.92 9.58 -13.80
C LYS A 126 -4.19 8.75 -13.74
N VAL A 127 -4.97 8.78 -14.82
CA VAL A 127 -6.09 7.83 -14.99
C VAL A 127 -5.51 6.43 -14.94
N GLN A 128 -5.71 5.76 -13.81
CA GLN A 128 -5.17 4.42 -13.62
C GLN A 128 -6.12 3.38 -14.23
N LYS A 129 -5.56 2.52 -15.05
CA LYS A 129 -6.23 1.26 -15.38
C LYS A 129 -6.21 0.36 -14.13
N PRO A 130 -7.20 -0.52 -13.95
CA PRO A 130 -7.16 -1.51 -12.88
C PRO A 130 -5.80 -2.23 -12.89
N PHE A 131 -5.04 -2.13 -11.81
CA PHE A 131 -3.71 -2.72 -11.74
C PHE A 131 -3.74 -4.15 -11.15
N LEU A 132 -4.75 -4.45 -10.32
CA LEU A 132 -4.92 -5.79 -9.77
C LEU A 132 -5.40 -6.77 -10.84
N LYS A 133 -4.73 -7.91 -10.94
CA LYS A 133 -5.06 -8.99 -11.87
C LYS A 133 -5.51 -10.22 -11.08
N ILE A 134 -6.59 -10.82 -11.51
CA ILE A 134 -7.08 -12.11 -10.98
C ILE A 134 -6.82 -13.15 -12.08
N LYS A 135 -6.03 -14.19 -11.78
CA LYS A 135 -5.75 -15.28 -12.73
C LYS A 135 -6.99 -16.06 -13.09
N ASP A 136 -7.78 -16.40 -12.10
CA ASP A 136 -9.04 -17.10 -12.33
C ASP A 136 -10.11 -16.10 -12.77
N LYS A 137 -10.37 -16.05 -14.07
CA LYS A 137 -11.62 -15.46 -14.53
C LYS A 137 -12.73 -16.25 -13.85
N LEU A 138 -13.34 -15.65 -12.82
CA LEU A 138 -14.64 -16.13 -12.35
C LEU A 138 -15.46 -16.34 -13.60
N GLN A 139 -15.69 -17.60 -13.99
CA GLN A 139 -16.54 -17.89 -15.14
C GLN A 139 -17.86 -17.17 -14.88
N SER A 140 -18.08 -16.10 -15.61
CA SER A 140 -19.33 -15.39 -15.54
C SER A 140 -20.36 -16.36 -16.07
N GLN A 141 -20.94 -17.13 -15.16
CA GLN A 141 -22.13 -17.90 -15.51
C GLN A 141 -23.15 -16.83 -15.98
N LYS A 142 -23.40 -16.81 -17.28
CA LYS A 142 -24.43 -16.00 -17.89
C LYS A 142 -25.77 -16.43 -17.30
N LYS A 143 -26.08 -15.96 -16.10
CA LYS A 143 -27.41 -16.16 -15.50
C LYS A 143 -28.24 -14.94 -15.84
N LYS A 144 -29.44 -15.18 -16.36
CA LYS A 144 -30.46 -14.18 -16.74
C LYS A 144 -30.96 -13.34 -15.54
N LYS A 145 -30.41 -13.49 -14.33
CA LYS A 145 -30.84 -12.78 -13.13
C LYS A 145 -29.71 -11.91 -12.60
N TYR A 146 -30.04 -10.71 -12.18
CA TYR A 146 -29.13 -9.82 -11.46
C TYR A 146 -28.71 -10.45 -10.13
N ARG A 147 -27.44 -10.30 -9.75
CA ARG A 147 -26.92 -10.67 -8.45
C ARG A 147 -26.57 -9.41 -7.71
N CYS A 148 -27.08 -9.26 -6.49
CA CYS A 148 -26.73 -8.18 -5.58
C CYS A 148 -25.93 -8.76 -4.43
N GLY A 149 -24.77 -8.17 -4.16
CA GLY A 149 -23.95 -8.48 -2.99
C GLY A 149 -24.08 -7.38 -1.95
N ILE A 150 -24.34 -7.76 -0.71
CA ILE A 150 -24.43 -6.81 0.41
C ILE A 150 -23.35 -7.16 1.44
N SER A 151 -22.59 -6.16 1.86
CA SER A 151 -21.64 -6.26 2.98
C SER A 151 -22.07 -5.32 4.08
N TRP A 152 -22.39 -5.86 5.26
CA TRP A 152 -22.91 -5.09 6.40
C TRP A 152 -22.03 -5.16 7.65
N LYS A 153 -20.98 -6.02 7.63
CA LYS A 153 -20.12 -6.22 8.79
C LYS A 153 -18.66 -6.23 8.41
N ARG A 154 -17.87 -5.49 9.17
CA ARG A 154 -16.41 -5.51 9.12
C ARG A 154 -15.87 -6.21 10.37
N LYS A 155 -14.92 -7.13 10.20
CA LYS A 155 -14.21 -7.79 11.31
C LYS A 155 -12.85 -7.13 11.50
N GLY A 156 -12.56 -6.66 12.72
CA GLY A 156 -11.25 -6.09 13.10
C GLY A 156 -11.15 -4.55 13.03
N GLY A 157 -10.23 -4.00 13.84
CA GLY A 157 -9.95 -2.58 14.02
C GLY A 157 -10.65 -1.97 15.24
N LEU A 158 -9.97 -1.02 15.90
CA LEU A 158 -10.36 -0.37 17.17
C LEU A 158 -11.76 0.28 17.17
N LYS A 159 -12.38 0.49 16.00
CA LYS A 159 -13.72 1.07 15.85
C LYS A 159 -14.61 0.22 14.94
N SER A 160 -14.38 -1.10 14.90
CA SER A 160 -15.12 -1.98 13.97
C SER A 160 -16.63 -2.02 14.29
N GLU A 161 -17.01 -1.97 15.56
CA GLU A 161 -18.41 -2.02 16.00
C GLU A 161 -19.21 -0.80 15.55
N LYS A 162 -18.60 0.40 15.60
CA LYS A 162 -19.25 1.65 15.16
C LYS A 162 -19.45 1.77 13.64
N LYS A 163 -18.83 0.88 12.86
CA LYS A 163 -18.90 0.88 11.38
C LYS A 163 -19.77 -0.24 10.82
N ASN A 164 -20.34 -1.08 11.66
CA ASN A 164 -21.24 -2.13 11.26
C ASN A 164 -22.67 -1.61 11.27
N ILE A 165 -23.44 -2.00 10.27
CA ILE A 165 -24.87 -1.76 10.26
C ILE A 165 -25.49 -2.77 11.25
N GLY A 166 -26.15 -2.29 12.28
CA GLY A 166 -26.92 -3.14 13.18
C GLY A 166 -28.10 -3.77 12.42
N ILE A 167 -28.27 -5.07 12.56
CA ILE A 167 -29.43 -5.82 12.10
C ILE A 167 -30.22 -6.22 13.32
#